data_768e546830ba35106127c2b75e4ec3e1
#
_entry.id   768e546830ba35106127c2b75e4ec3e1
#
_cell.length_a   1.000
_cell.length_b   1.000
_cell.length_c   1.000
_cell.angle_alpha   90.00
_cell.angle_beta   90.00
_cell.angle_gamma   90.00
#
_symmetry.space_group_name_H-M   'P 1'
#
loop_
_entity.id
_entity.type
_entity.pdbx_description
1 polymer ?
#
loop_
_entity_poly.entity_id
_entity_poly.type
_entity_poly.pdbx_seq_one_letter_code
_entity_poly.pdbx_strand_id
1 'polypeptide(L)'
;MIIRHAFTGWPGSTHDARVLRQSSLYDIGENSNKIGPNKYLIADSAYPLFEWLITPFRDNGRLNQGQRRFNRVLSSCRQVVERCIGHLKGRLRRLRGITLHIIENIVQNIVSGCILHNLCVLRNDNVERFTEEPDDDPNQYPNIFNPAQTGMDKRQQIVNNLP
;
A
#
# COMPACT_ATOMS: atom_id res chain seq x y z
N MET A 1 5.40 11.12 -7.63
CA MET A 1 4.45 10.50 -6.65
C MET A 1 4.76 11.02 -5.26
N ILE A 2 3.75 11.47 -4.52
CA ILE A 2 3.87 12.07 -3.18
C ILE A 2 3.47 11.03 -2.13
N ILE A 3 4.30 10.81 -1.11
CA ILE A 3 4.00 9.98 0.05
C ILE A 3 3.15 10.82 1.02
N ARG A 4 1.91 10.42 1.24
CA ARG A 4 0.97 11.18 2.09
C ARG A 4 0.88 10.68 3.52
N HIS A 5 1.21 9.40 3.73
CA HIS A 5 1.19 8.77 5.03
C HIS A 5 2.34 7.77 5.12
N ALA A 6 3.04 7.76 6.24
CA ALA A 6 4.06 6.78 6.56
C ALA A 6 3.88 6.38 8.03
N PHE A 7 3.74 5.09 8.28
CA PHE A 7 3.68 4.53 9.62
C PHE A 7 4.76 3.45 9.73
N THR A 8 5.65 3.58 10.69
CA THR A 8 6.86 2.77 10.80
C THR A 8 7.23 2.56 12.28
N GLY A 9 8.22 1.70 12.56
CA GLY A 9 8.67 1.39 13.91
C GLY A 9 8.19 0.03 14.42
N TRP A 10 7.55 -0.75 13.56
CA TRP A 10 7.13 -2.12 13.86
C TRP A 10 8.18 -3.14 13.36
N PRO A 11 8.34 -4.28 14.05
CA PRO A 11 9.15 -5.39 13.54
C PRO A 11 8.65 -5.86 12.17
N GLY A 12 9.58 -6.20 11.25
CA GLY A 12 9.22 -6.68 9.91
C GLY A 12 8.43 -8.00 9.89
N SER A 13 8.43 -8.76 11.00
CA SER A 13 7.62 -9.97 11.17
C SER A 13 6.16 -9.71 11.57
N THR A 14 5.79 -8.43 11.80
CA THR A 14 4.41 -8.07 12.18
C THR A 14 3.53 -8.02 10.94
N HIS A 15 2.40 -8.72 10.98
CA HIS A 15 1.42 -8.71 9.89
C HIS A 15 0.91 -7.30 9.58
N ASP A 16 0.84 -6.95 8.31
CA ASP A 16 0.41 -5.64 7.80
C ASP A 16 -0.97 -5.22 8.33
N ALA A 17 -1.90 -6.16 8.43
CA ALA A 17 -3.22 -5.92 9.01
C ALA A 17 -3.18 -5.45 10.47
N ARG A 18 -2.19 -5.92 11.26
CA ARG A 18 -1.99 -5.46 12.64
C ARG A 18 -1.38 -4.07 12.67
N VAL A 19 -0.38 -3.85 11.82
CA VAL A 19 0.27 -2.54 11.68
C VAL A 19 -0.75 -1.48 11.25
N LEU A 20 -1.61 -1.82 10.26
CA LEU A 20 -2.69 -0.93 9.82
C LEU A 20 -3.59 -0.51 10.98
N ARG A 21 -4.08 -1.47 11.79
CA ARG A 21 -5.01 -1.19 12.89
C ARG A 21 -4.43 -0.29 13.99
N GLN A 22 -3.12 -0.24 14.10
CA GLN A 22 -2.41 0.63 15.04
C GLN A 22 -2.02 1.98 14.42
N SER A 23 -2.31 2.17 13.15
CA SER A 23 -1.98 3.40 12.43
C SER A 23 -3.12 4.40 12.45
N SER A 24 -2.79 5.69 12.43
CA SER A 24 -3.81 6.75 12.25
C SER A 24 -4.55 6.65 10.90
N LEU A 25 -4.04 5.88 9.95
CA LEU A 25 -4.75 5.61 8.69
C LEU A 25 -6.00 4.77 8.91
N TYR A 26 -5.97 3.85 9.89
CA TYR A 26 -7.15 3.08 10.27
C TYR A 26 -8.25 3.99 10.84
N ASP A 27 -7.90 4.89 11.75
CA ASP A 27 -8.86 5.86 12.32
C ASP A 27 -9.44 6.79 11.23
N ILE A 28 -8.62 7.16 10.25
CA ILE A 28 -9.06 7.94 9.09
C ILE A 28 -10.03 7.12 8.24
N GLY A 29 -9.76 5.83 8.04
CA GLY A 29 -10.58 4.93 7.25
C GLY A 29 -11.95 4.65 7.87
N GLU A 30 -11.99 4.38 9.17
CA GLU A 30 -13.23 4.15 9.90
C GLU A 30 -14.09 5.43 9.97
N ASN A 31 -13.49 6.59 9.87
CA ASN A 31 -14.21 7.86 9.80
C ASN A 31 -14.56 8.20 8.35
N SER A 32 -15.73 7.75 7.89
CA SER A 32 -16.22 7.85 6.50
C SER A 32 -16.15 9.26 5.89
N ASN A 33 -16.18 10.31 6.71
CA ASN A 33 -16.12 11.70 6.25
C ASN A 33 -14.71 12.12 5.78
N LYS A 34 -13.64 11.43 6.21
CA LYS A 34 -12.26 11.81 5.89
C LYS A 34 -11.78 11.28 4.54
N ILE A 35 -12.21 10.09 4.14
CA ILE A 35 -11.88 9.53 2.81
C ILE A 35 -12.84 10.09 1.75
N GLY A 36 -14.06 10.45 2.15
CA GLY A 36 -15.10 11.00 1.30
C GLY A 36 -15.93 9.92 0.60
N PRO A 37 -17.15 10.27 0.18
CA PRO A 37 -18.06 9.34 -0.50
C PRO A 37 -17.45 8.86 -1.81
N ASN A 38 -17.62 7.59 -2.12
CA ASN A 38 -17.13 6.95 -3.35
C ASN A 38 -15.62 6.90 -3.54
N LYS A 39 -14.83 7.25 -2.53
CA LYS A 39 -13.37 7.09 -2.52
C LYS A 39 -12.97 5.90 -1.67
N TYR A 40 -11.87 5.28 -2.05
CA TYR A 40 -11.30 4.15 -1.32
C TYR A 40 -9.78 4.10 -1.55
N LEU A 41 -9.09 3.46 -0.65
CA LEU A 41 -7.70 3.11 -0.79
C LEU A 41 -7.59 1.71 -1.41
N ILE A 42 -6.48 1.42 -2.04
CA ILE A 42 -6.16 0.08 -2.56
C ILE A 42 -4.97 -0.48 -1.81
N ALA A 43 -5.04 -1.77 -1.48
CA ALA A 43 -3.98 -2.48 -0.78
C ALA A 43 -3.75 -3.88 -1.38
N ASP A 44 -2.70 -4.55 -0.94
CA ASP A 44 -2.45 -5.93 -1.31
C ASP A 44 -3.29 -6.93 -0.51
N SER A 45 -3.09 -8.21 -0.77
CA SER A 45 -3.83 -9.29 -0.13
C SER A 45 -3.50 -9.51 1.36
N ALA A 46 -2.43 -8.90 1.87
CA ALA A 46 -2.05 -8.98 3.29
C ALA A 46 -2.94 -8.08 4.17
N TYR A 47 -3.63 -7.12 3.56
CA TYR A 47 -4.53 -6.23 4.27
C TYR A 47 -5.97 -6.76 4.30
N PRO A 48 -6.74 -6.45 5.37
CA PRO A 48 -8.16 -6.76 5.44
C PRO A 48 -8.96 -5.93 4.44
N LEU A 49 -10.05 -6.50 3.94
CA LEU A 49 -10.98 -5.82 3.07
C LEU A 49 -11.96 -4.99 3.91
N PHE A 50 -12.00 -3.68 3.65
CA PHE A 50 -12.97 -2.75 4.21
C PHE A 50 -13.68 -1.99 3.08
N GLU A 51 -14.75 -1.27 3.39
CA GLU A 51 -15.44 -0.41 2.41
C GLU A 51 -14.51 0.70 1.88
N TRP A 52 -13.63 1.21 2.73
CA TRP A 52 -12.65 2.24 2.41
C TRP A 52 -11.27 1.69 1.98
N LEU A 53 -11.02 0.37 2.11
CA LEU A 53 -9.75 -0.28 1.76
C LEU A 53 -10.01 -1.53 0.93
N ILE A 54 -9.77 -1.44 -0.36
CA ILE A 54 -10.06 -2.49 -1.32
C ILE A 54 -8.81 -3.33 -1.59
N THR A 55 -8.97 -4.65 -1.46
CA THR A 55 -7.91 -5.64 -1.67
C THR A 55 -8.29 -6.59 -2.80
N PRO A 56 -7.33 -7.29 -3.44
CA PRO A 56 -7.62 -8.21 -4.52
C PRO A 56 -8.48 -9.40 -4.07
N PHE A 57 -9.14 -10.05 -5.01
CA PHE A 57 -9.75 -11.36 -4.78
C PHE A 57 -8.63 -12.39 -4.65
N ARG A 58 -8.74 -13.25 -3.63
CA ARG A 58 -7.81 -14.37 -3.47
C ARG A 58 -7.96 -15.33 -4.64
N ASP A 59 -6.85 -15.64 -5.30
CA ASP A 59 -6.87 -16.62 -6.37
C ASP A 59 -6.69 -18.03 -5.80
N ASN A 60 -7.79 -18.76 -5.77
CA ASN A 60 -7.85 -20.17 -5.43
C ASN A 60 -8.18 -21.05 -6.65
N GLY A 61 -7.91 -20.53 -7.85
CA GLY A 61 -8.23 -21.18 -9.13
C GLY A 61 -9.68 -21.04 -9.58
N ARG A 62 -10.56 -20.39 -8.80
CA ARG A 62 -12.02 -20.30 -9.07
C ARG A 62 -12.49 -18.89 -9.42
N LEU A 63 -11.57 -17.95 -9.66
CA LEU A 63 -11.94 -16.58 -10.03
C LEU A 63 -12.64 -16.56 -11.40
N ASN A 64 -13.75 -15.82 -11.46
CA ASN A 64 -14.41 -15.51 -12.74
C ASN A 64 -13.61 -14.46 -13.54
N GLN A 65 -14.02 -14.24 -14.79
CA GLN A 65 -13.31 -13.32 -15.69
C GLN A 65 -13.28 -11.87 -15.15
N GLY A 66 -14.39 -11.38 -14.58
CA GLY A 66 -14.47 -10.04 -13.99
C GLY A 66 -13.53 -9.87 -12.80
N GLN A 67 -13.45 -10.87 -11.92
CA GLN A 67 -12.55 -10.87 -10.76
C GLN A 67 -11.08 -10.89 -11.18
N ARG A 68 -10.72 -11.71 -12.19
CA ARG A 68 -9.34 -11.72 -12.73
C ARG A 68 -8.98 -10.38 -13.37
N ARG A 69 -9.91 -9.79 -14.11
CA ARG A 69 -9.73 -8.45 -14.69
C ARG A 69 -9.52 -7.40 -13.60
N PHE A 70 -10.37 -7.43 -12.55
CA PHE A 70 -10.25 -6.55 -11.40
C PHE A 70 -8.88 -6.68 -10.73
N ASN A 71 -8.43 -7.90 -10.42
CA ASN A 71 -7.11 -8.12 -9.80
C ASN A 71 -5.97 -7.56 -10.67
N ARG A 72 -6.03 -7.72 -12.00
CA ARG A 72 -5.04 -7.17 -12.92
C ARG A 72 -5.00 -5.64 -12.89
N VAL A 73 -6.17 -4.99 -12.93
CA VAL A 73 -6.27 -3.53 -12.85
C VAL A 73 -5.75 -3.03 -11.50
N LEU A 74 -6.14 -3.69 -10.41
CA LEU A 74 -5.71 -3.34 -9.06
C LEU A 74 -4.17 -3.47 -8.92
N SER A 75 -3.59 -4.56 -9.41
CA SER A 75 -2.13 -4.77 -9.42
C SER A 75 -1.42 -3.66 -10.20
N SER A 76 -1.90 -3.33 -11.40
CA SER A 76 -1.34 -2.23 -12.19
C SER A 76 -1.39 -0.89 -11.45
N CYS A 77 -2.49 -0.60 -10.75
CA CYS A 77 -2.59 0.62 -9.93
C CYS A 77 -1.60 0.61 -8.75
N ARG A 78 -1.34 -0.56 -8.15
CA ARG A 78 -0.40 -0.69 -7.02
C ARG A 78 1.06 -0.51 -7.41
N GLN A 79 1.46 -0.83 -8.64
CA GLN A 79 2.83 -0.60 -9.14
C GLN A 79 3.29 0.86 -8.96
N VAL A 80 2.35 1.80 -8.86
CA VAL A 80 2.65 3.20 -8.54
C VAL A 80 3.33 3.34 -7.18
N VAL A 81 2.89 2.58 -6.16
CA VAL A 81 3.46 2.60 -4.80
C VAL A 81 4.84 1.96 -4.81
N GLU A 82 5.01 0.85 -5.49
CA GLU A 82 6.29 0.13 -5.59
C GLU A 82 7.34 1.00 -6.29
N ARG A 83 6.97 1.64 -7.41
CA ARG A 83 7.84 2.64 -8.06
C ARG A 83 8.17 3.80 -7.13
N CYS A 84 7.22 4.27 -6.31
CA CYS A 84 7.47 5.32 -5.33
C CYS A 84 8.53 4.91 -4.30
N ILE A 85 8.41 3.67 -3.78
CA ILE A 85 9.38 3.10 -2.83
C ILE A 85 10.74 2.88 -3.52
N GLY A 86 10.75 2.42 -4.76
CA GLY A 86 11.97 2.30 -5.57
C GLY A 86 12.67 3.65 -5.74
N HIS A 87 11.94 4.70 -6.10
CA HIS A 87 12.48 6.07 -6.19
C HIS A 87 12.99 6.58 -4.85
N LEU A 88 12.25 6.34 -3.75
CA LEU A 88 12.68 6.71 -2.39
C LEU A 88 14.02 6.04 -2.04
N LYS A 89 14.12 4.72 -2.22
CA LYS A 89 15.33 3.94 -1.95
C LYS A 89 16.47 4.27 -2.93
N GLY A 90 16.14 4.60 -4.17
CA GLY A 90 17.11 5.04 -5.17
C GLY A 90 17.77 6.37 -4.82
N ARG A 91 16.98 7.35 -4.38
CA ARG A 91 17.49 8.66 -3.92
C ARG A 91 18.30 8.54 -2.64
N LEU A 92 17.77 7.76 -1.69
CA LEU A 92 18.31 7.68 -0.33
C LEU A 92 18.82 6.27 -0.07
N ARG A 93 20.02 5.98 -0.58
CA ARG A 93 20.67 4.66 -0.46
C ARG A 93 20.72 4.12 0.97
N ARG A 94 20.76 5.00 1.98
CA ARG A 94 20.74 4.62 3.39
C ARG A 94 19.46 3.84 3.77
N LEU A 95 18.36 4.03 3.05
CA LEU A 95 17.11 3.29 3.28
C LEU A 95 17.11 1.87 2.70
N ARG A 96 18.13 1.47 1.92
CA ARG A 96 18.30 0.10 1.42
C ARG A 96 18.84 -0.86 2.48
N GLY A 97 19.57 -0.34 3.47
CA GLY A 97 20.12 -1.12 4.58
C GLY A 97 20.31 -0.23 5.79
N ILE A 98 19.33 -0.25 6.71
CA ILE A 98 19.40 0.53 7.94
C ILE A 98 20.09 -0.31 9.00
N THR A 99 21.31 0.04 9.35
CA THR A 99 22.14 -0.64 10.37
C THR A 99 22.02 0.02 11.76
N LEU A 100 20.96 0.79 11.99
CA LEU A 100 20.72 1.44 13.27
C LEU A 100 20.08 0.48 14.27
N HIS A 101 20.52 0.54 15.52
CA HIS A 101 20.02 -0.31 16.60
C HIS A 101 18.88 0.34 17.41
N ILE A 102 18.71 1.65 17.29
CA ILE A 102 17.73 2.44 18.04
C ILE A 102 16.52 2.68 17.14
N ILE A 103 15.34 2.17 17.53
CA ILE A 103 14.12 2.21 16.72
C ILE A 103 13.71 3.65 16.38
N GLU A 104 13.85 4.58 17.33
CA GLU A 104 13.53 6.00 17.15
C GLU A 104 14.36 6.61 16.00
N ASN A 105 15.63 6.27 15.93
CA ASN A 105 16.51 6.73 14.85
C ASN A 105 16.14 6.11 13.49
N ILE A 106 15.69 4.87 13.47
CA ILE A 106 15.19 4.21 12.26
C ILE A 106 13.94 4.93 11.76
N VAL A 107 12.98 5.17 12.65
CA VAL A 107 11.73 5.91 12.34
C VAL A 107 12.05 7.30 11.79
N GLN A 108 12.91 8.06 12.47
CA GLN A 108 13.30 9.39 12.03
C GLN A 108 13.96 9.40 10.65
N ASN A 109 14.84 8.43 10.36
CA ASN A 109 15.48 8.31 9.04
C ASN A 109 14.46 8.02 7.94
N ILE A 110 13.50 7.11 8.19
CA ILE A 110 12.46 6.78 7.21
C ILE A 110 11.56 7.98 6.96
N VAL A 111 11.07 8.63 8.00
CA VAL A 111 10.17 9.80 7.88
C VAL A 111 10.87 10.96 7.20
N SER A 112 12.11 11.28 7.60
CA SER A 112 12.93 12.31 6.95
C SER A 112 13.14 11.99 5.46
N GLY A 113 13.39 10.71 5.14
CA GLY A 113 13.50 10.24 3.77
C GLY A 113 12.24 10.49 2.96
N CYS A 114 11.06 10.19 3.50
CA CYS A 114 9.78 10.46 2.86
C CYS A 114 9.56 11.95 2.60
N ILE A 115 9.93 12.82 3.56
CA ILE A 115 9.83 14.28 3.41
C ILE A 115 10.75 14.77 2.30
N LEU A 116 12.01 14.35 2.31
CA LEU A 116 12.98 14.72 1.28
C LEU A 116 12.55 14.24 -0.11
N HIS A 117 12.04 13.01 -0.22
CA HIS A 117 11.48 12.49 -1.46
C HIS A 117 10.35 13.40 -1.97
N ASN A 118 9.42 13.77 -1.11
CA ASN A 118 8.31 14.66 -1.48
C ASN A 118 8.80 16.04 -1.95
N LEU A 119 9.80 16.60 -1.28
CA LEU A 119 10.40 17.87 -1.70
C LEU A 119 11.02 17.77 -3.09
N CYS A 120 11.75 16.69 -3.38
CA CYS A 120 12.32 16.44 -4.69
C CYS A 120 11.21 16.32 -5.77
N VAL A 121 10.16 15.56 -5.48
CA VAL A 121 9.04 15.40 -6.41
C VAL A 121 8.34 16.74 -6.69
N LEU A 122 8.13 17.57 -5.67
CA LEU A 122 7.53 18.90 -5.81
C LEU A 122 8.40 19.86 -6.62
N ARG A 123 9.71 19.64 -6.64
CA ARG A 123 10.67 20.42 -7.43
C ARG A 123 10.96 19.83 -8.81
N ASN A 124 10.18 18.82 -9.25
CA ASN A 124 10.35 18.12 -10.53
C ASN A 124 11.75 17.52 -10.74
N ASP A 125 12.39 17.09 -9.65
CA ASP A 125 13.67 16.41 -9.72
C ASP A 125 13.45 14.96 -10.17
N ASN A 126 13.82 14.64 -11.41
CA ASN A 126 13.62 13.34 -12.03
C ASN A 126 14.65 12.31 -11.57
N VAL A 127 14.14 11.11 -11.16
CA VAL A 127 14.95 10.00 -10.62
C VAL A 127 15.07 8.83 -11.60
N GLU A 128 14.86 9.02 -12.87
CA GLU A 128 14.85 7.94 -13.88
C GLU A 128 16.13 7.07 -13.88
N ARG A 129 17.21 7.51 -13.24
CA ARG A 129 18.52 6.82 -13.19
C ARG A 129 18.65 5.75 -12.10
N PHE A 130 17.64 5.50 -11.25
CA PHE A 130 17.81 4.72 -10.01
C PHE A 130 16.75 3.64 -9.78
N THR A 131 15.93 3.30 -10.77
CA THR A 131 14.87 2.30 -10.63
C THR A 131 15.43 0.89 -10.80
N GLU A 132 15.41 0.10 -9.73
CA GLU A 132 15.43 -1.36 -9.79
C GLU A 132 13.99 -1.85 -9.98
N GLU A 133 13.79 -2.88 -10.81
CA GLU A 133 12.47 -3.50 -10.97
C GLU A 133 12.06 -4.19 -9.65
N PRO A 134 10.80 -4.07 -9.22
CA PRO A 134 10.34 -4.73 -8.00
C PRO A 134 10.19 -6.23 -8.22
N ASP A 135 10.63 -7.02 -7.25
CA ASP A 135 10.31 -8.44 -7.12
C ASP A 135 8.86 -8.58 -6.65
N ASP A 136 7.95 -8.93 -7.56
CA ASP A 136 6.53 -9.16 -7.26
C ASP A 136 6.28 -10.65 -7.04
N ASP A 137 6.07 -11.06 -5.78
CA ASP A 137 5.44 -12.33 -5.44
C ASP A 137 3.99 -12.09 -4.97
N PRO A 138 2.98 -12.33 -5.83
CA PRO A 138 1.59 -12.03 -5.51
C PRO A 138 0.96 -12.97 -4.45
N ASN A 139 1.68 -14.02 -4.00
CA ASN A 139 1.13 -15.06 -3.11
C ASN A 139 1.70 -15.04 -1.68
N GLN A 140 2.46 -14.03 -1.30
CA GLN A 140 3.35 -14.08 -0.13
C GLN A 140 2.65 -14.14 1.24
N TYR A 141 1.34 -13.81 1.38
CA TYR A 141 0.71 -13.75 2.70
C TYR A 141 -0.71 -14.34 2.74
N PRO A 142 -0.99 -15.31 3.63
CA PRO A 142 -2.36 -15.77 3.86
C PRO A 142 -3.17 -14.68 4.58
N ASN A 143 -4.30 -14.31 4.00
CA ASN A 143 -5.24 -13.37 4.61
C ASN A 143 -5.99 -14.07 5.76
N ILE A 144 -5.69 -13.72 7.01
CA ILE A 144 -6.24 -14.36 8.23
C ILE A 144 -7.56 -13.70 8.65
N PHE A 145 -7.98 -12.61 8.00
CA PHE A 145 -9.14 -11.84 8.42
C PHE A 145 -10.36 -12.10 7.54
N ASN A 146 -11.52 -12.29 8.18
CA ASN A 146 -12.79 -12.30 7.46
C ASN A 146 -13.09 -10.88 6.94
N PRO A 147 -13.36 -10.74 5.63
CA PRO A 147 -13.70 -9.44 5.06
C PRO A 147 -15.04 -8.94 5.60
N ALA A 148 -15.14 -7.64 5.83
CA ALA A 148 -16.40 -7.00 6.17
C ALA A 148 -17.39 -7.12 4.99
N GLN A 149 -18.68 -7.38 5.27
CA GLN A 149 -19.70 -7.52 4.24
C GLN A 149 -19.77 -6.29 3.34
N THR A 150 -19.75 -5.10 3.93
CA THR A 150 -19.74 -3.81 3.21
C THR A 150 -18.55 -3.67 2.25
N GLY A 151 -17.37 -4.18 2.64
CA GLY A 151 -16.19 -4.21 1.77
C GLY A 151 -16.37 -5.17 0.58
N MET A 152 -17.01 -6.33 0.79
CA MET A 152 -17.30 -7.27 -0.28
C MET A 152 -18.29 -6.67 -1.29
N ASP A 153 -19.33 -6.00 -0.82
CA ASP A 153 -20.34 -5.35 -1.66
C ASP A 153 -19.71 -4.22 -2.48
N LYS A 154 -18.89 -3.38 -1.85
CA LYS A 154 -18.16 -2.31 -2.52
C LYS A 154 -17.22 -2.84 -3.60
N ARG A 155 -16.44 -3.88 -3.30
CA ARG A 155 -15.55 -4.52 -4.27
C ARG A 155 -16.32 -5.09 -5.45
N GLN A 156 -17.47 -5.73 -5.21
CA GLN A 156 -18.31 -6.27 -6.30
C GLN A 156 -18.90 -5.15 -7.18
N GLN A 157 -19.32 -4.03 -6.58
CA GLN A 157 -19.75 -2.85 -7.35
C GLN A 157 -18.65 -2.34 -8.28
N ILE A 158 -17.41 -2.28 -7.79
CA ILE A 158 -16.26 -1.84 -8.61
C ILE A 158 -16.04 -2.82 -9.77
N VAL A 159 -16.10 -4.14 -9.52
CA VAL A 159 -15.98 -5.17 -10.58
C VAL A 159 -17.01 -4.97 -11.67
N ASN A 160 -18.27 -4.74 -11.30
CA ASN A 160 -19.37 -4.56 -12.24
C ASN A 160 -19.30 -3.28 -13.07
N ASN A 161 -18.61 -2.26 -12.55
CA ASN A 161 -18.44 -0.95 -13.20
C ASN A 161 -17.11 -0.80 -13.95
N LEU A 162 -16.26 -1.83 -13.96
CA LEU A 162 -15.04 -1.82 -14.75
C LEU A 162 -15.36 -1.91 -16.25
N PRO A 163 -14.86 -0.96 -17.07
CA PRO A 163 -15.09 -0.92 -18.50
C PRO A 163 -14.54 -2.13 -19.26
#